data_b4d005b2bd531fceb1bf49deb398e946
#
_entry.id   b4d005b2bd531fceb1bf49deb398e946
#
_cell.length_a   1.000
_cell.length_b   1.000
_cell.length_c   1.000
_cell.angle_alpha   90.00
_cell.angle_beta   90.00
_cell.angle_gamma   90.00
#
_symmetry.space_group_name_H-M   'P 1'
#
loop_
_entity.id
_entity.type
_entity.pdbx_description
1 polymer ?
#
loop_
_entity_poly.entity_id
_entity_poly.type
_entity_poly.pdbx_seq_one_letter_code
_entity_poly.pdbx_strand_id
1 'polypeptide(L)'
;LVNLLTLMPEYGIEGIVFSSSCTVYGQPDVLPVDESAPIKPALSPYGNTKQICEEIIKDNIHASAPFKSISLRYFNPIGAHPTAEIGELPNGVPQNLIPYLTQTAIGIRKELSVFGDDYHTPDGSCIRDYINVVDLAKAHVTAMNRMLENKSPEAIEIFNLGTGQGVSVLELISAFETATGVKVPH
;
A
#
# COMPACT_ATOMS: atom_id res chain seq x y z
N LEU A 1 0.63 -14.36 -11.16
CA LEU A 1 -0.83 -14.18 -11.10
C LEU A 1 -1.54 -15.16 -12.04
N VAL A 2 -1.29 -15.15 -13.36
CA VAL A 2 -2.00 -15.98 -14.34
C VAL A 2 -2.05 -17.45 -13.91
N ASN A 3 -0.93 -18.07 -13.57
CA ASN A 3 -0.89 -19.47 -13.11
C ASN A 3 -1.82 -19.72 -11.90
N LEU A 4 -1.92 -18.76 -10.97
CA LEU A 4 -2.82 -18.85 -9.83
C LEU A 4 -4.29 -18.83 -10.29
N LEU A 5 -4.66 -17.86 -11.12
CA LEU A 5 -6.02 -17.71 -11.62
C LEU A 5 -6.47 -18.92 -12.44
N THR A 6 -5.55 -19.57 -13.19
CA THR A 6 -5.83 -20.79 -13.93
C THR A 6 -6.15 -21.97 -13.00
N LEU A 7 -5.44 -22.08 -11.87
CA LEU A 7 -5.61 -23.19 -10.93
C LEU A 7 -6.81 -22.99 -9.98
N MET A 8 -7.21 -21.77 -9.70
CA MET A 8 -8.29 -21.49 -8.75
C MET A 8 -9.58 -22.29 -9.03
N PRO A 9 -10.11 -22.32 -10.28
CA PRO A 9 -11.31 -23.13 -10.59
C PRO A 9 -11.09 -24.64 -10.41
N GLU A 10 -9.91 -25.14 -10.74
CA GLU A 10 -9.59 -26.57 -10.62
C GLU A 10 -9.61 -27.02 -9.14
N TYR A 11 -9.27 -26.12 -8.21
CA TYR A 11 -9.27 -26.41 -6.78
C TYR A 11 -10.48 -25.86 -6.03
N GLY A 12 -11.52 -25.41 -6.75
CA GLY A 12 -12.74 -24.88 -6.15
C GLY A 12 -12.54 -23.61 -5.31
N ILE A 13 -11.56 -22.78 -5.66
CA ILE A 13 -11.30 -21.51 -4.98
C ILE A 13 -12.21 -20.43 -5.57
N GLU A 14 -13.11 -19.91 -4.74
CA GLU A 14 -14.20 -19.03 -5.16
C GLU A 14 -13.89 -17.53 -4.99
N GLY A 15 -12.70 -17.16 -4.51
CA GLY A 15 -12.36 -15.76 -4.30
C GLY A 15 -10.88 -15.47 -4.16
N ILE A 16 -10.51 -14.23 -4.48
CA ILE A 16 -9.15 -13.71 -4.32
C ILE A 16 -9.18 -12.31 -3.70
N VAL A 17 -8.39 -12.10 -2.64
CA VAL A 17 -8.04 -10.76 -2.18
C VAL A 17 -6.70 -10.39 -2.82
N PHE A 18 -6.73 -9.39 -3.68
CA PHE A 18 -5.54 -8.95 -4.39
C PHE A 18 -4.91 -7.73 -3.71
N SER A 19 -3.66 -7.88 -3.30
CA SER A 19 -2.83 -6.78 -2.80
C SER A 19 -2.43 -5.85 -3.95
N SER A 20 -3.28 -4.87 -4.23
CA SER A 20 -3.04 -3.83 -5.23
C SER A 20 -2.26 -2.66 -4.60
N SER A 21 -2.32 -1.49 -5.18
CA SER A 21 -1.60 -0.30 -4.72
C SER A 21 -2.29 0.97 -5.22
N CYS A 22 -2.22 2.06 -4.45
CA CYS A 22 -2.62 3.38 -4.91
C CYS A 22 -1.84 3.87 -6.15
N THR A 23 -0.68 3.29 -6.43
CA THR A 23 0.11 3.62 -7.63
C THR A 23 -0.59 3.30 -8.95
N VAL A 24 -1.67 2.51 -8.92
CA VAL A 24 -2.52 2.25 -10.10
C VAL A 24 -3.21 3.52 -10.62
N TYR A 25 -3.42 4.53 -9.79
CA TYR A 25 -4.03 5.78 -10.22
C TYR A 25 -3.11 6.66 -11.08
N GLY A 26 -1.80 6.35 -11.15
CA GLY A 26 -0.81 7.23 -11.78
C GLY A 26 -0.73 8.57 -11.04
N GLN A 27 -0.82 9.69 -11.79
CA GLN A 27 -0.94 11.03 -11.20
C GLN A 27 -2.41 11.47 -11.23
N PRO A 28 -3.14 11.37 -10.10
CA PRO A 28 -4.54 11.79 -10.04
C PRO A 28 -4.68 13.32 -10.17
N ASP A 29 -5.83 13.77 -10.69
CA ASP A 29 -6.11 15.21 -10.80
C ASP A 29 -6.61 15.81 -9.49
N VAL A 30 -7.23 14.99 -8.66
CA VAL A 30 -7.86 15.40 -7.39
C VAL A 30 -7.33 14.54 -6.25
N LEU A 31 -7.05 15.20 -5.14
CA LEU A 31 -6.64 14.58 -3.90
C LEU A 31 -7.58 15.04 -2.75
N PRO A 32 -7.90 14.18 -1.79
CA PRO A 32 -7.58 12.76 -1.74
C PRO A 32 -8.24 11.97 -2.88
N VAL A 33 -7.56 10.93 -3.37
CA VAL A 33 -8.07 10.06 -4.43
C VAL A 33 -9.04 9.03 -3.87
N ASP A 34 -10.17 8.81 -4.53
CA ASP A 34 -11.13 7.75 -4.24
C ASP A 34 -11.15 6.66 -5.31
N GLU A 35 -11.93 5.61 -5.10
CA GLU A 35 -12.01 4.46 -6.00
C GLU A 35 -12.67 4.76 -7.36
N SER A 36 -13.40 5.87 -7.47
CA SER A 36 -14.00 6.35 -8.72
C SER A 36 -13.01 7.08 -9.63
N ALA A 37 -11.83 7.42 -9.10
CA ALA A 37 -10.81 8.15 -9.85
C ALA A 37 -10.33 7.33 -11.06
N PRO A 38 -10.14 7.98 -12.23
CA PRO A 38 -9.69 7.29 -13.43
C PRO A 38 -8.27 6.74 -13.26
N ILE A 39 -8.07 5.54 -13.79
CA ILE A 39 -6.74 4.95 -13.90
C ILE A 39 -5.97 5.67 -15.01
N LYS A 40 -4.86 6.29 -14.66
CA LYS A 40 -3.96 6.97 -15.59
C LYS A 40 -2.69 6.14 -15.84
N PRO A 41 -1.89 6.46 -16.85
CA PRO A 41 -0.62 5.78 -17.08
C PRO A 41 0.22 5.73 -15.80
N ALA A 42 0.71 4.54 -15.47
CA ALA A 42 1.52 4.34 -14.29
C ALA A 42 2.84 5.13 -14.36
N LEU A 43 3.25 5.72 -13.24
CA LEU A 43 4.49 6.48 -13.14
C LEU A 43 5.73 5.60 -12.88
N SER A 44 5.53 4.31 -12.67
CA SER A 44 6.61 3.36 -12.39
C SER A 44 6.31 1.96 -12.94
N PRO A 45 7.34 1.14 -13.22
CA PRO A 45 7.15 -0.26 -13.59
C PRO A 45 6.33 -1.03 -12.54
N TYR A 46 6.53 -0.75 -11.25
CA TYR A 46 5.74 -1.36 -10.17
C TYR A 46 4.25 -1.02 -10.31
N GLY A 47 3.90 0.25 -10.45
CA GLY A 47 2.51 0.69 -10.63
C GLY A 47 1.88 0.04 -11.86
N ASN A 48 2.62 -0.04 -12.97
CA ASN A 48 2.16 -0.71 -14.18
C ASN A 48 1.89 -2.20 -13.96
N THR A 49 2.73 -2.92 -13.22
CA THR A 49 2.46 -4.32 -12.89
C THR A 49 1.16 -4.50 -12.12
N LYS A 50 0.82 -3.56 -11.22
CA LYS A 50 -0.43 -3.61 -10.47
C LYS A 50 -1.64 -3.31 -11.35
N GLN A 51 -1.56 -2.33 -12.27
CA GLN A 51 -2.58 -2.08 -13.29
C GLN A 51 -2.85 -3.33 -14.12
N ILE A 52 -1.80 -3.92 -14.71
CA ILE A 52 -1.90 -5.15 -15.50
C ILE A 52 -2.54 -6.30 -14.70
N CYS A 53 -2.18 -6.46 -13.44
CA CYS A 53 -2.76 -7.49 -12.59
C CYS A 53 -4.26 -7.28 -12.34
N GLU A 54 -4.69 -6.04 -12.07
CA GLU A 54 -6.12 -5.72 -11.93
C GLU A 54 -6.89 -5.97 -13.23
N GLU A 55 -6.33 -5.61 -14.38
CA GLU A 55 -6.92 -5.90 -15.70
C GLU A 55 -7.05 -7.40 -15.94
N ILE A 56 -6.01 -8.18 -15.70
CA ILE A 56 -6.04 -9.64 -15.85
C ILE A 56 -7.13 -10.26 -14.97
N ILE A 57 -7.25 -9.85 -13.70
CA ILE A 57 -8.29 -10.35 -12.80
C ILE A 57 -9.68 -10.00 -13.34
N LYS A 58 -9.87 -8.77 -13.75
CA LYS A 58 -11.13 -8.25 -14.30
C LYS A 58 -11.54 -9.02 -15.56
N ASP A 59 -10.61 -9.22 -16.50
CA ASP A 59 -10.87 -9.93 -17.75
C ASP A 59 -11.24 -11.40 -17.51
N ASN A 60 -10.55 -12.08 -16.57
CA ASN A 60 -10.89 -13.44 -16.19
C ASN A 60 -12.33 -13.54 -15.64
N ILE A 61 -12.71 -12.63 -14.74
CA ILE A 61 -14.07 -12.61 -14.16
C ILE A 61 -15.11 -12.30 -15.24
N HIS A 62 -14.86 -11.35 -16.13
CA HIS A 62 -15.75 -11.04 -17.26
C HIS A 62 -15.86 -12.19 -18.26
N ALA A 63 -14.82 -12.99 -18.43
CA ALA A 63 -14.85 -14.21 -19.22
C ALA A 63 -15.56 -15.38 -18.53
N SER A 64 -16.31 -15.12 -17.45
CA SER A 64 -17.08 -16.09 -16.67
C SER A 64 -16.27 -17.00 -15.76
N ALA A 65 -15.11 -16.56 -15.27
CA ALA A 65 -14.41 -17.28 -14.21
C ALA A 65 -15.28 -17.37 -12.94
N PRO A 66 -15.36 -18.53 -12.28
CA PRO A 66 -16.31 -18.78 -11.19
C PRO A 66 -15.76 -18.29 -9.83
N PHE A 67 -15.13 -17.12 -9.79
CA PHE A 67 -14.61 -16.54 -8.56
C PHE A 67 -14.86 -15.03 -8.47
N LYS A 68 -14.83 -14.49 -7.24
CA LYS A 68 -14.91 -13.08 -6.95
C LYS A 68 -13.54 -12.50 -6.63
N SER A 69 -13.39 -11.19 -6.77
CA SER A 69 -12.16 -10.48 -6.42
C SER A 69 -12.41 -9.25 -5.56
N ILE A 70 -11.58 -9.05 -4.55
CA ILE A 70 -11.46 -7.76 -3.85
C ILE A 70 -10.03 -7.27 -4.03
N SER A 71 -9.86 -6.14 -4.72
CA SER A 71 -8.57 -5.45 -4.86
C SER A 71 -8.43 -4.40 -3.76
N LEU A 72 -7.37 -4.52 -2.96
CA LEU A 72 -7.02 -3.57 -1.91
C LEU A 72 -5.91 -2.65 -2.42
N ARG A 73 -6.25 -1.41 -2.76
CA ARG A 73 -5.31 -0.37 -3.21
C ARG A 73 -4.78 0.38 -1.99
N TYR A 74 -3.76 -0.16 -1.34
CA TYR A 74 -3.20 0.50 -0.17
C TYR A 74 -2.12 1.52 -0.50
N PHE A 75 -2.00 2.50 0.39
CA PHE A 75 -1.00 3.56 0.34
C PHE A 75 0.33 3.06 0.93
N ASN A 76 0.97 3.80 1.81
CA ASN A 76 2.28 3.44 2.33
C ASN A 76 2.17 2.67 3.66
N PRO A 77 2.31 1.34 3.68
CA PRO A 77 2.28 0.60 4.93
C PRO A 77 3.54 0.91 5.77
N ILE A 78 3.32 1.15 7.06
CA ILE A 78 4.38 1.42 8.03
C ILE A 78 4.10 0.73 9.36
N GLY A 79 5.11 0.73 10.23
CA GLY A 79 4.99 0.20 11.59
C GLY A 79 5.32 -1.28 11.70
N ALA A 80 5.07 -1.81 12.90
CA ALA A 80 5.34 -3.18 13.25
C ALA A 80 4.19 -3.73 14.10
N HIS A 81 4.18 -5.05 14.33
CA HIS A 81 3.26 -5.65 15.26
C HIS A 81 3.55 -5.17 16.69
N PRO A 82 2.51 -4.94 17.55
CA PRO A 82 2.72 -4.44 18.92
C PRO A 82 3.63 -5.30 19.81
N THR A 83 3.76 -6.60 19.50
CA THR A 83 4.69 -7.50 20.21
C THR A 83 6.15 -7.28 19.82
N ALA A 84 6.43 -6.50 18.78
CA ALA A 84 7.75 -6.31 18.20
C ALA A 84 8.43 -7.59 17.64
N GLU A 85 7.68 -8.71 17.54
CA GLU A 85 8.20 -9.94 16.93
C GLU A 85 8.18 -9.92 15.40
N ILE A 86 7.31 -9.09 14.83
CA ILE A 86 7.16 -8.90 13.38
C ILE A 86 7.29 -7.41 13.06
N GLY A 87 8.17 -7.10 12.14
CA GLY A 87 8.43 -5.72 11.68
C GLY A 87 9.06 -5.73 10.30
N GLU A 88 9.47 -4.55 9.83
CA GLU A 88 10.12 -4.39 8.53
C GLU A 88 11.65 -4.44 8.69
N LEU A 89 12.26 -5.53 8.24
CA LEU A 89 13.70 -5.73 8.23
C LEU A 89 14.18 -6.10 6.81
N PRO A 90 14.38 -5.12 5.93
CA PRO A 90 14.78 -5.37 4.55
C PRO A 90 16.23 -5.90 4.48
N ASN A 91 16.47 -6.78 3.51
CA ASN A 91 17.82 -7.20 3.17
C ASN A 91 18.58 -6.05 2.48
N GLY A 92 19.76 -5.69 2.98
CA GLY A 92 20.59 -4.62 2.43
C GLY A 92 20.10 -3.21 2.76
N VAL A 93 20.23 -2.28 1.81
CA VAL A 93 19.84 -0.88 2.01
C VAL A 93 18.32 -0.75 1.88
N PRO A 94 17.63 -0.21 2.91
CA PRO A 94 16.19 0.03 2.81
C PRO A 94 15.84 0.97 1.66
N GLN A 95 14.75 0.67 0.98
CA GLN A 95 14.19 1.52 -0.08
C GLN A 95 12.99 2.35 0.44
N ASN A 96 12.43 1.97 1.60
CA ASN A 96 11.34 2.67 2.25
C ASN A 96 11.84 3.60 3.35
N LEU A 97 11.08 4.68 3.59
CA LEU A 97 11.44 5.72 4.56
C LEU A 97 11.60 5.17 5.97
N ILE A 98 10.63 4.42 6.49
CA ILE A 98 10.62 4.00 7.90
C ILE A 98 11.78 3.11 8.28
N PRO A 99 12.10 2.01 7.55
CA PRO A 99 13.26 1.20 7.92
C PRO A 99 14.58 1.96 7.75
N TYR A 100 14.67 2.91 6.81
CA TYR A 100 15.84 3.77 6.70
C TYR A 100 15.98 4.70 7.92
N LEU A 101 14.87 5.37 8.30
CA LEU A 101 14.80 6.25 9.46
C LEU A 101 15.16 5.51 10.76
N THR A 102 14.58 4.34 11.00
CA THR A 102 14.86 3.55 12.20
C THR A 102 16.32 3.07 12.26
N GLN A 103 16.89 2.66 11.12
CA GLN A 103 18.31 2.31 11.04
C GLN A 103 19.22 3.53 11.27
N THR A 104 18.81 4.73 10.86
CA THR A 104 19.54 5.97 11.18
C THR A 104 19.43 6.30 12.66
N ALA A 105 18.24 6.18 13.24
CA ALA A 105 17.99 6.46 14.66
C ALA A 105 18.84 5.59 15.60
N ILE A 106 19.09 4.32 15.24
CA ILE A 106 19.93 3.41 16.04
C ILE A 106 21.41 3.42 15.63
N GLY A 107 21.83 4.34 14.73
CA GLY A 107 23.21 4.55 14.33
C GLY A 107 23.80 3.54 13.33
N ILE A 108 22.96 2.68 12.73
CA ILE A 108 23.42 1.81 11.62
C ILE A 108 23.72 2.64 10.37
N ARG A 109 22.99 3.75 10.17
CA ARG A 109 23.21 4.71 9.10
C ARG A 109 23.58 6.05 9.66
N LYS A 110 24.40 6.78 8.90
CA LYS A 110 24.94 8.07 9.32
C LYS A 110 23.86 9.16 9.35
N GLU A 111 23.03 9.20 8.29
CA GLU A 111 22.03 10.23 8.09
C GLU A 111 20.91 9.73 7.19
N LEU A 112 19.72 10.33 7.28
CA LEU A 112 18.59 10.09 6.40
C LEU A 112 18.55 11.19 5.33
N SER A 113 18.52 10.80 4.06
CA SER A 113 18.35 11.78 2.97
C SER A 113 16.87 12.07 2.74
N VAL A 114 16.50 13.34 2.84
CA VAL A 114 15.20 13.85 2.42
C VAL A 114 15.32 14.30 0.96
N PHE A 115 14.52 13.70 0.08
CA PHE A 115 14.61 13.97 -1.35
C PHE A 115 13.61 15.05 -1.76
N GLY A 116 14.15 16.23 -2.09
CA GLY A 116 13.39 17.41 -2.52
C GLY A 116 12.94 18.28 -1.36
N ASP A 117 13.01 19.58 -1.57
CA ASP A 117 12.63 20.66 -0.67
C ASP A 117 11.74 21.72 -1.35
N ASP A 118 11.32 21.42 -2.58
CA ASP A 118 10.60 22.33 -3.48
C ASP A 118 9.22 21.83 -3.91
N TYR A 119 8.69 20.82 -3.22
CA TYR A 119 7.30 20.37 -3.43
C TYR A 119 6.30 21.45 -2.98
N HIS A 120 5.15 21.53 -3.66
CA HIS A 120 4.04 22.41 -3.25
C HIS A 120 3.33 21.86 -2.00
N THR A 121 4.04 21.80 -0.89
CA THR A 121 3.62 21.30 0.40
C THR A 121 4.00 22.30 1.49
N PRO A 122 3.42 22.25 2.70
CA PRO A 122 3.71 23.22 3.75
C PRO A 122 5.18 23.35 4.15
N ASP A 123 5.95 22.26 4.05
CA ASP A 123 7.37 22.20 4.44
C ASP A 123 8.31 21.89 3.29
N GLY A 124 7.82 21.87 2.07
CA GLY A 124 8.59 21.59 0.86
C GLY A 124 8.91 20.11 0.65
N SER A 125 8.68 19.24 1.62
CA SER A 125 8.94 17.81 1.48
C SER A 125 7.73 17.05 0.94
N CYS A 126 7.96 15.82 0.48
CA CYS A 126 6.93 14.98 -0.14
C CYS A 126 5.90 14.50 0.90
N ILE A 127 4.61 14.57 0.56
CA ILE A 127 3.51 14.05 1.41
C ILE A 127 3.09 12.65 0.96
N ARG A 128 2.83 11.77 1.92
CA ARG A 128 2.29 10.42 1.70
C ARG A 128 1.22 10.10 2.74
N ASP A 129 0.27 9.23 2.37
CA ASP A 129 -0.65 8.62 3.33
C ASP A 129 0.00 7.34 3.87
N TYR A 130 0.16 7.26 5.18
CA TYR A 130 0.78 6.13 5.87
C TYR A 130 -0.27 5.34 6.64
N ILE A 131 -0.38 4.03 6.34
CA ILE A 131 -1.29 3.11 7.03
C ILE A 131 -0.51 2.16 7.93
N ASN A 132 -1.02 1.91 9.14
CA ASN A 132 -0.40 0.93 10.03
C ASN A 132 -0.50 -0.49 9.42
N VAL A 133 0.61 -1.23 9.41
CA VAL A 133 0.69 -2.57 8.81
C VAL A 133 -0.28 -3.57 9.46
N VAL A 134 -0.61 -3.40 10.75
CA VAL A 134 -1.59 -4.25 11.45
C VAL A 134 -3.01 -3.97 10.94
N ASP A 135 -3.33 -2.70 10.68
CA ASP A 135 -4.65 -2.34 10.13
C ASP A 135 -4.78 -2.78 8.67
N LEU A 136 -3.68 -2.71 7.91
CA LEU A 136 -3.62 -3.29 6.57
C LEU A 136 -3.87 -4.81 6.60
N ALA A 137 -3.25 -5.53 7.54
CA ALA A 137 -3.47 -6.97 7.71
C ALA A 137 -4.93 -7.29 8.09
N LYS A 138 -5.52 -6.52 9.02
CA LYS A 138 -6.94 -6.64 9.38
C LYS A 138 -7.86 -6.38 8.19
N ALA A 139 -7.54 -5.42 7.33
CA ALA A 139 -8.30 -5.15 6.13
C ALA A 139 -8.32 -6.34 5.16
N HIS A 140 -7.20 -7.06 5.00
CA HIS A 140 -7.15 -8.30 4.22
C HIS A 140 -8.07 -9.38 4.80
N VAL A 141 -8.04 -9.58 6.11
CA VAL A 141 -8.93 -10.52 6.80
C VAL A 141 -10.41 -10.11 6.64
N THR A 142 -10.69 -8.82 6.77
CA THR A 142 -12.05 -8.29 6.59
C THR A 142 -12.55 -8.50 5.15
N ALA A 143 -11.71 -8.26 4.15
CA ALA A 143 -12.04 -8.50 2.75
C ALA A 143 -12.30 -9.98 2.47
N MET A 144 -11.46 -10.87 3.02
CA MET A 144 -11.68 -12.32 2.93
C MET A 144 -13.02 -12.73 3.55
N ASN A 145 -13.30 -12.29 4.78
CA ASN A 145 -14.56 -12.62 5.46
C ASN A 145 -15.77 -12.07 4.71
N ARG A 146 -15.66 -10.87 4.10
CA ARG A 146 -16.72 -10.28 3.26
C ARG A 146 -17.12 -11.20 2.09
N MET A 147 -16.13 -11.83 1.44
CA MET A 147 -16.38 -12.80 0.37
C MET A 147 -16.97 -14.11 0.91
N LEU A 148 -16.39 -14.67 1.98
CA LEU A 148 -16.84 -15.93 2.58
C LEU A 148 -18.27 -15.85 3.13
N GLU A 149 -18.66 -14.70 3.66
CA GLU A 149 -20.01 -14.44 4.16
C GLU A 149 -20.99 -14.00 3.05
N ASN A 150 -20.60 -14.05 1.78
CA ASN A 150 -21.39 -13.59 0.63
C ASN A 150 -21.91 -12.15 0.75
N LYS A 151 -21.15 -11.28 1.41
CA LYS A 151 -21.46 -9.86 1.56
C LYS A 151 -20.96 -8.99 0.41
N SER A 152 -20.22 -9.57 -0.54
CA SER A 152 -19.78 -8.92 -1.78
C SER A 152 -20.91 -8.94 -2.80
N PRO A 153 -21.60 -7.82 -3.07
CA PRO A 153 -22.68 -7.76 -4.05
C PRO A 153 -22.16 -7.91 -5.48
N GLU A 154 -20.95 -7.43 -5.73
CA GLU A 154 -20.33 -7.45 -7.04
C GLU A 154 -19.28 -8.56 -7.14
N ALA A 155 -19.02 -9.02 -8.35
CA ALA A 155 -17.95 -9.99 -8.61
C ALA A 155 -16.55 -9.38 -8.46
N ILE A 156 -16.45 -8.06 -8.62
CA ILE A 156 -15.22 -7.29 -8.47
C ILE A 156 -15.49 -6.10 -7.57
N GLU A 157 -14.80 -6.02 -6.45
CA GLU A 157 -14.83 -4.86 -5.56
C GLU A 157 -13.41 -4.29 -5.42
N ILE A 158 -13.34 -2.99 -5.24
CA ILE A 158 -12.07 -2.25 -5.06
C ILE A 158 -12.21 -1.36 -3.83
N PHE A 159 -11.18 -1.35 -2.98
CA PHE A 159 -11.13 -0.49 -1.81
C PHE A 159 -9.76 0.17 -1.68
N ASN A 160 -9.75 1.48 -1.47
CA ASN A 160 -8.58 2.20 -1.05
C ASN A 160 -8.31 1.94 0.45
N LEU A 161 -7.06 1.68 0.79
CA LEU A 161 -6.64 1.51 2.19
C LEU A 161 -5.59 2.57 2.53
N GLY A 162 -6.04 3.60 3.21
CA GLY A 162 -5.25 4.71 3.73
C GLY A 162 -5.97 5.34 4.92
N THR A 163 -5.38 6.39 5.48
CA THR A 163 -5.97 7.16 6.56
C THR A 163 -6.81 8.33 6.04
N GLY A 164 -6.65 8.68 4.76
CA GLY A 164 -7.20 9.89 4.16
C GLY A 164 -6.45 11.17 4.60
N GLN A 165 -5.36 11.02 5.35
CA GLN A 165 -4.54 12.12 5.83
C GLN A 165 -3.11 11.94 5.34
N GLY A 166 -2.61 12.94 4.61
CA GLY A 166 -1.22 12.97 4.18
C GLY A 166 -0.32 13.49 5.31
N VAL A 167 0.86 12.90 5.43
CA VAL A 167 1.92 13.33 6.33
C VAL A 167 3.18 13.57 5.51
N SER A 168 3.87 14.67 5.73
CA SER A 168 5.12 14.97 5.06
C SER A 168 6.29 14.16 5.63
N VAL A 169 7.38 14.09 4.88
CA VAL A 169 8.59 13.40 5.35
C VAL A 169 9.16 14.08 6.61
N LEU A 170 9.19 15.41 6.65
CA LEU A 170 9.72 16.17 7.79
C LEU A 170 8.79 16.07 9.02
N GLU A 171 7.46 16.09 8.82
CA GLU A 171 6.48 15.84 9.89
C GLU A 171 6.67 14.45 10.50
N LEU A 172 6.90 13.44 9.66
CA LEU A 172 7.10 12.06 10.13
C LEU A 172 8.40 11.93 10.94
N ILE A 173 9.50 12.54 10.49
CA ILE A 173 10.76 12.58 11.25
C ILE A 173 10.53 13.26 12.59
N SER A 174 9.89 14.43 12.61
CA SER A 174 9.58 15.18 13.83
C SER A 174 8.71 14.37 14.80
N ALA A 175 7.68 13.69 14.29
CA ALA A 175 6.82 12.82 15.09
C ALA A 175 7.61 11.65 15.71
N PHE A 176 8.49 11.01 14.92
CA PHE A 176 9.36 9.94 15.42
C PHE A 176 10.30 10.43 16.52
N GLU A 177 10.98 11.56 16.32
CA GLU A 177 11.87 12.18 17.32
C GLU A 177 11.11 12.52 18.61
N THR A 178 9.92 13.07 18.48
CA THR A 178 9.07 13.42 19.63
C THR A 178 8.65 12.17 20.41
N ALA A 179 8.24 11.13 19.73
CA ALA A 179 7.76 9.89 20.35
C ALA A 179 8.88 9.08 21.01
N THR A 180 10.09 9.10 20.45
CA THR A 180 11.21 8.25 20.90
C THR A 180 12.24 9.00 21.74
N GLY A 181 12.31 10.31 21.64
CA GLY A 181 13.38 11.14 22.20
C GLY A 181 14.72 11.01 21.46
N VAL A 182 14.76 10.27 20.34
CA VAL A 182 15.98 10.01 19.56
C VAL A 182 16.03 10.96 18.38
N LYS A 183 17.14 11.72 18.25
CA LYS A 183 17.37 12.57 17.08
C LYS A 183 17.79 11.76 15.86
N VAL A 184 17.24 12.11 14.72
CA VAL A 184 17.53 11.50 13.42
C VAL A 184 18.27 12.52 12.55
N PRO A 185 19.58 12.37 12.34
CA PRO A 185 20.30 13.23 11.40
C PRO A 185 19.71 13.12 9.98
N HIS A 186 19.39 14.26 9.35
CA HIS A 186 18.82 14.33 8.01
C HIS A 186 19.17 15.62 7.29
#